data_a0bc8a806bd9a8012ddbe9053aee24d5
#
_entry.id   a0bc8a806bd9a8012ddbe9053aee24d5
#
_cell.length_a   1.000
_cell.length_b   1.000
_cell.length_c   1.000
_cell.angle_alpha   90.00
_cell.angle_beta   90.00
_cell.angle_gamma   90.00
#
_symmetry.space_group_name_H-M   'P 1'
#
loop_
_entity.id
_entity.type
_entity.pdbx_description
1 polymer ?
#
loop_
_entity_poly.entity_id
_entity_poly.type
_entity_poly.pdbx_seq_one_letter_code
_entity_poly.pdbx_strand_id
1 'polypeptide(L)'
;MDPTTRFRGYLPVVVDVETAGFNPQGDALLELAAVPVVPGEGGWHPGAVHEAAVEPFPGANLEESALKFTGIDPEDPLRGALPEAEALTEVLNPIRRAVADHDCKRAILVGHNAAFDHAFLNAAVNRTGFKRNPFHPFSSFDTATLAGLAYGHTVLARAMERAGLEWDDERAHSAAYDAERTAALFATIVNTWDH
;
A
#
# COMPACT_ATOMS: atom_id res chain seq x y z
N MET A 1 0.59 23.36 -0.53
CA MET A 1 1.32 22.45 -1.47
C MET A 1 0.42 22.08 -2.61
N ASP A 2 0.92 22.07 -3.83
CA ASP A 2 0.11 21.75 -5.00
C ASP A 2 0.51 20.39 -5.55
N PRO A 3 -0.36 19.35 -5.46
CA PRO A 3 -0.07 18.01 -5.94
C PRO A 3 0.09 17.95 -7.46
N THR A 4 -0.44 18.93 -8.20
CA THR A 4 -0.33 18.94 -9.66
C THR A 4 1.09 19.24 -10.14
N THR A 5 1.90 19.90 -9.33
CA THR A 5 3.28 20.28 -9.66
C THR A 5 4.32 19.36 -9.02
N ARG A 6 4.06 18.91 -7.78
CA ARG A 6 4.93 17.95 -7.10
C ARG A 6 4.73 16.54 -7.65
N PHE A 7 5.75 15.73 -7.60
CA PHE A 7 5.76 14.35 -8.11
C PHE A 7 5.26 14.20 -9.55
N ARG A 8 5.52 15.21 -10.41
CA ARG A 8 5.10 15.25 -11.82
C ARG A 8 3.58 15.29 -12.03
N GLY A 9 2.82 15.72 -11.02
CA GLY A 9 1.36 15.70 -11.03
C GLY A 9 0.78 14.30 -10.79
N TYR A 10 1.48 13.46 -10.05
CA TYR A 10 0.98 12.17 -9.56
C TYR A 10 0.63 12.27 -8.08
N LEU A 11 -0.49 11.67 -7.68
CA LEU A 11 -0.86 11.56 -6.28
C LEU A 11 -0.10 10.38 -5.65
N PRO A 12 0.72 10.59 -4.61
CA PRO A 12 1.31 9.47 -3.87
C PRO A 12 0.22 8.66 -3.16
N VAL A 13 0.25 7.35 -3.33
CA VAL A 13 -0.68 6.43 -2.68
C VAL A 13 0.10 5.26 -2.14
N VAL A 14 0.08 5.10 -0.82
CA VAL A 14 0.68 3.94 -0.20
C VAL A 14 -0.17 2.72 -0.49
N VAL A 15 0.49 1.64 -0.86
CA VAL A 15 -0.10 0.32 -1.00
C VAL A 15 0.70 -0.63 -0.12
N ASP A 16 -0.01 -1.46 0.61
CA ASP A 16 0.53 -2.57 1.37
C ASP A 16 -0.31 -3.82 1.12
N VAL A 17 0.33 -4.98 1.08
CA VAL A 17 -0.32 -6.26 0.81
C VAL A 17 0.14 -7.33 1.80
N GLU A 18 -0.82 -8.14 2.27
CA GLU A 18 -0.52 -9.40 2.93
C GLU A 18 -0.73 -10.56 1.96
N THR A 19 0.18 -11.51 1.96
CA THR A 19 0.24 -12.55 0.94
C THR A 19 0.54 -13.93 1.52
N ALA A 20 0.17 -14.97 0.79
CA ALA A 20 0.46 -16.34 1.15
C ALA A 20 1.82 -16.85 0.63
N GLY A 21 2.75 -15.96 0.33
CA GLY A 21 4.10 -16.29 -0.15
C GLY A 21 4.74 -15.13 -0.91
N PHE A 22 5.81 -15.38 -1.64
CA PHE A 22 6.63 -14.34 -2.29
C PHE A 22 6.50 -14.30 -3.81
N ASN A 23 5.77 -15.24 -4.41
CA ASN A 23 5.59 -15.32 -5.86
C ASN A 23 4.26 -14.71 -6.30
N PRO A 24 4.21 -13.49 -6.85
CA PRO A 24 2.96 -12.81 -7.19
C PRO A 24 2.14 -13.50 -8.29
N GLN A 25 2.74 -14.43 -9.04
CA GLN A 25 2.02 -15.19 -10.06
C GLN A 25 1.34 -16.45 -9.52
N GLY A 26 1.84 -17.01 -8.43
CA GLY A 26 1.39 -18.29 -7.88
C GLY A 26 0.78 -18.21 -6.50
N ASP A 27 1.22 -17.28 -5.66
CA ASP A 27 0.79 -17.18 -4.28
C ASP A 27 -0.41 -16.23 -4.14
N ALA A 28 -1.29 -16.51 -3.18
CA ALA A 28 -2.48 -15.70 -2.96
C ALA A 28 -2.13 -14.32 -2.42
N LEU A 29 -2.83 -13.29 -2.95
CA LEU A 29 -3.04 -12.03 -2.28
C LEU A 29 -4.14 -12.23 -1.24
N LEU A 30 -3.88 -11.88 0.03
CA LEU A 30 -4.80 -12.12 1.15
C LEU A 30 -5.41 -10.84 1.71
N GLU A 31 -4.66 -9.74 1.71
CA GLU A 31 -5.15 -8.41 2.06
C GLU A 31 -4.55 -7.38 1.11
N LEU A 32 -5.30 -6.34 0.84
CA LEU A 32 -4.88 -5.18 0.07
C LEU A 32 -5.34 -3.92 0.78
N ALA A 33 -4.42 -3.00 1.05
CA ALA A 33 -4.74 -1.67 1.56
C ALA A 33 -4.12 -0.58 0.69
N ALA A 34 -4.80 0.56 0.60
CA ALA A 34 -4.32 1.75 -0.08
C ALA A 34 -4.65 3.02 0.72
N VAL A 35 -3.66 3.89 0.89
CA VAL A 35 -3.80 5.16 1.61
C VAL A 35 -3.24 6.29 0.75
N PRO A 36 -4.07 7.20 0.23
CA PRO A 36 -3.57 8.38 -0.47
C PRO A 36 -2.85 9.30 0.51
N VAL A 37 -1.73 9.89 0.09
CA VAL A 37 -1.06 10.96 0.83
C VAL A 37 -1.41 12.27 0.15
N VAL A 38 -2.11 13.11 0.89
CA VAL A 38 -2.77 14.30 0.35
C VAL A 38 -2.23 15.59 0.97
N PRO A 39 -2.24 16.71 0.24
CA PRO A 39 -1.88 18.00 0.81
C PRO A 39 -2.95 18.49 1.77
N GLY A 40 -2.51 19.14 2.86
CA GLY A 40 -3.38 19.75 3.86
C GLY A 40 -2.72 20.93 4.54
N GLU A 41 -3.31 21.40 5.61
CA GLU A 41 -2.73 22.47 6.42
C GLU A 41 -1.43 21.97 7.07
N GLY A 42 -0.34 22.70 6.84
CA GLY A 42 0.98 22.36 7.37
C GLY A 42 1.78 21.29 6.60
N GLY A 43 1.24 20.71 5.51
CA GLY A 43 2.00 19.78 4.70
C GLY A 43 1.21 18.62 4.09
N TRP A 44 1.89 17.52 3.84
CA TRP A 44 1.30 16.28 3.36
C TRP A 44 0.86 15.40 4.53
N HIS A 45 -0.29 14.74 4.38
CA HIS A 45 -0.90 13.92 5.43
C HIS A 45 -1.46 12.61 4.84
N PRO A 46 -1.49 11.51 5.63
CA PRO A 46 -2.27 10.34 5.27
C PRO A 46 -3.74 10.70 5.08
N GLY A 47 -4.35 10.22 3.99
CA GLY A 47 -5.79 10.27 3.78
C GLY A 47 -6.53 9.10 4.40
N ALA A 48 -7.73 8.80 3.89
CA ALA A 48 -8.51 7.65 4.35
C ALA A 48 -7.87 6.33 3.93
N VAL A 49 -7.93 5.33 4.82
CA VAL A 49 -7.54 3.96 4.53
C VAL A 49 -8.66 3.29 3.73
N HIS A 50 -8.30 2.63 2.64
CA HIS A 50 -9.18 1.78 1.84
C HIS A 50 -8.58 0.39 1.82
N GLU A 51 -9.31 -0.59 2.33
CA GLU A 51 -8.81 -1.95 2.51
C GLU A 51 -9.83 -3.00 2.08
N ALA A 52 -9.36 -4.19 1.76
CA ALA A 52 -10.18 -5.38 1.57
C ALA A 52 -9.38 -6.64 1.92
N ALA A 53 -10.03 -7.57 2.62
CA ALA A 53 -9.57 -8.95 2.67
C ALA A 53 -9.89 -9.61 1.32
N VAL A 54 -8.97 -10.45 0.84
CA VAL A 54 -9.03 -11.05 -0.51
C VAL A 54 -9.13 -12.56 -0.41
N GLU A 55 -10.05 -13.15 -1.17
CA GLU A 55 -10.13 -14.60 -1.33
C GLU A 55 -8.97 -15.10 -2.20
N PRO A 56 -8.31 -16.21 -1.83
CA PRO A 56 -7.33 -16.84 -2.71
C PRO A 56 -7.95 -17.15 -4.09
N PHE A 57 -7.27 -16.79 -5.17
CA PHE A 57 -7.73 -17.11 -6.51
C PHE A 57 -7.66 -18.64 -6.75
N PRO A 58 -8.48 -19.22 -7.65
CA PRO A 58 -8.48 -20.66 -7.92
C PRO A 58 -7.10 -21.19 -8.30
N GLY A 59 -6.56 -22.14 -7.52
CA GLY A 59 -5.24 -22.73 -7.72
C GLY A 59 -4.08 -21.91 -7.15
N ALA A 60 -4.36 -20.88 -6.37
CA ALA A 60 -3.33 -20.15 -5.65
C ALA A 60 -2.59 -21.05 -4.67
N ASN A 61 -1.30 -20.83 -4.54
CA ASN A 61 -0.49 -21.44 -3.51
C ASN A 61 -0.67 -20.72 -2.17
N LEU A 62 -0.70 -21.48 -1.08
CA LEU A 62 -0.83 -21.00 0.29
C LEU A 62 0.35 -21.57 1.08
N GLU A 63 1.43 -20.80 1.22
CA GLU A 63 2.60 -21.23 1.98
C GLU A 63 2.33 -21.15 3.48
N GLU A 64 2.44 -22.28 4.18
CA GLU A 64 2.18 -22.39 5.62
C GLU A 64 3.03 -21.40 6.43
N SER A 65 4.29 -21.19 6.02
CA SER A 65 5.19 -20.25 6.67
C SER A 65 4.72 -18.80 6.57
N ALA A 66 4.17 -18.41 5.41
CA ALA A 66 3.62 -17.08 5.19
C ALA A 66 2.32 -16.86 5.97
N LEU A 67 1.41 -17.83 5.93
CA LEU A 67 0.17 -17.78 6.73
C LEU A 67 0.44 -17.71 8.23
N LYS A 68 1.43 -18.45 8.71
CA LYS A 68 1.84 -18.37 10.12
C LYS A 68 2.46 -17.02 10.48
N PHE A 69 3.17 -16.40 9.55
CA PHE A 69 3.80 -15.10 9.75
C PHE A 69 2.76 -13.97 9.80
N THR A 70 1.81 -13.96 8.87
CA THR A 70 0.74 -12.95 8.82
C THR A 70 -0.37 -13.21 9.85
N GLY A 71 -0.50 -14.46 10.33
CA GLY A 71 -1.62 -14.88 11.20
C GLY A 71 -2.96 -14.96 10.48
N ILE A 72 -2.99 -14.86 9.16
CA ILE A 72 -4.22 -14.90 8.36
C ILE A 72 -4.63 -16.35 8.12
N ASP A 73 -5.85 -16.70 8.51
CA ASP A 73 -6.51 -17.93 8.08
C ASP A 73 -7.38 -17.64 6.83
N PRO A 74 -6.98 -18.09 5.64
CA PRO A 74 -7.74 -17.83 4.41
C PRO A 74 -9.15 -18.42 4.39
N GLU A 75 -9.40 -19.43 5.23
CA GLU A 75 -10.68 -20.14 5.29
C GLU A 75 -11.63 -19.56 6.36
N ASP A 76 -11.19 -18.59 7.16
CA ASP A 76 -12.04 -17.95 8.16
C ASP A 76 -13.13 -17.10 7.49
N PRO A 77 -14.42 -17.49 7.63
CA PRO A 77 -15.54 -16.77 7.05
C PRO A 77 -15.75 -15.38 7.68
N LEU A 78 -15.18 -15.11 8.85
CA LEU A 78 -15.31 -13.83 9.54
C LEU A 78 -14.42 -12.75 8.95
N ARG A 79 -13.47 -13.10 8.09
CA ARG A 79 -12.65 -12.12 7.37
C ARG A 79 -13.46 -11.23 6.43
N GLY A 80 -14.62 -11.70 5.97
CA GLY A 80 -15.40 -10.97 4.95
C GLY A 80 -14.63 -10.80 3.66
N ALA A 81 -13.76 -11.77 3.33
CA ALA A 81 -12.92 -11.71 2.15
C ALA A 81 -13.75 -11.65 0.86
N LEU A 82 -13.29 -10.86 -0.09
CA LEU A 82 -13.93 -10.65 -1.38
C LEU A 82 -13.16 -11.36 -2.49
N PRO A 83 -13.83 -11.82 -3.54
CA PRO A 83 -13.18 -12.21 -4.78
C PRO A 83 -12.22 -11.12 -5.25
N GLU A 84 -11.04 -11.50 -5.77
CA GLU A 84 -9.95 -10.58 -6.08
C GLU A 84 -10.39 -9.37 -6.96
N ALA A 85 -11.29 -9.58 -7.92
CA ALA A 85 -11.81 -8.49 -8.77
C ALA A 85 -12.68 -7.48 -7.99
N GLU A 86 -13.43 -7.97 -7.00
CA GLU A 86 -14.27 -7.13 -6.14
C GLU A 86 -13.40 -6.36 -5.14
N ALA A 87 -12.42 -7.01 -4.52
CA ALA A 87 -11.45 -6.38 -3.64
C ALA A 87 -10.69 -5.26 -4.35
N LEU A 88 -10.20 -5.49 -5.56
CA LEU A 88 -9.57 -4.44 -6.38
C LEU A 88 -10.54 -3.28 -6.66
N THR A 89 -11.80 -3.57 -6.90
CA THR A 89 -12.82 -2.54 -7.15
C THR A 89 -13.06 -1.70 -5.91
N GLU A 90 -13.19 -2.35 -4.75
CA GLU A 90 -13.43 -1.70 -3.45
C GLU A 90 -12.27 -0.76 -3.08
N VAL A 91 -11.04 -1.21 -3.23
CA VAL A 91 -9.85 -0.43 -2.86
C VAL A 91 -9.48 0.61 -3.92
N LEU A 92 -9.50 0.27 -5.20
CA LEU A 92 -8.94 1.16 -6.24
C LEU A 92 -9.93 2.21 -6.75
N ASN A 93 -11.24 2.04 -6.60
CA ASN A 93 -12.20 3.08 -7.01
C ASN A 93 -12.12 4.34 -6.15
N PRO A 94 -12.03 4.27 -4.81
CA PRO A 94 -11.74 5.46 -3.99
C PRO A 94 -10.44 6.16 -4.37
N ILE A 95 -9.37 5.40 -4.63
CA ILE A 95 -8.08 5.96 -5.07
C ILE A 95 -8.23 6.71 -6.41
N ARG A 96 -9.01 6.19 -7.35
CA ARG A 96 -9.29 6.90 -8.60
C ARG A 96 -10.03 8.22 -8.39
N ARG A 97 -10.96 8.25 -7.43
CA ARG A 97 -11.64 9.50 -7.04
C ARG A 97 -10.64 10.47 -6.43
N ALA A 98 -9.82 10.03 -5.48
CA ALA A 98 -8.80 10.86 -4.86
C ALA A 98 -7.83 11.47 -5.90
N VAL A 99 -7.40 10.68 -6.90
CA VAL A 99 -6.58 11.19 -8.03
C VAL A 99 -7.29 12.30 -8.79
N ALA A 100 -8.59 12.14 -9.07
CA ALA A 100 -9.38 13.16 -9.77
C ALA A 100 -9.65 14.40 -8.91
N ASP A 101 -9.98 14.21 -7.63
CA ASP A 101 -10.28 15.30 -6.69
C ASP A 101 -9.08 16.21 -6.42
N HIS A 102 -7.86 15.70 -6.64
CA HIS A 102 -6.61 16.45 -6.52
C HIS A 102 -6.02 16.91 -7.88
N ASP A 103 -6.79 16.85 -8.96
CA ASP A 103 -6.37 17.22 -10.31
C ASP A 103 -5.08 16.50 -10.78
N CYS A 104 -4.80 15.33 -10.21
CA CYS A 104 -3.63 14.54 -10.56
C CYS A 104 -3.89 13.66 -11.79
N LYS A 105 -2.81 13.35 -12.53
CA LYS A 105 -2.87 12.52 -13.74
C LYS A 105 -3.08 11.04 -13.43
N ARG A 106 -2.42 10.55 -12.37
CA ARG A 106 -2.40 9.17 -11.89
C ARG A 106 -1.99 9.12 -10.43
N ALA A 107 -2.17 7.96 -9.81
CA ALA A 107 -1.46 7.61 -8.59
C ALA A 107 -0.01 7.17 -8.89
N ILE A 108 0.92 7.48 -7.99
CA ILE A 108 2.23 6.86 -7.92
C ILE A 108 2.27 5.98 -6.67
N LEU A 109 2.60 4.70 -6.85
CA LEU A 109 2.66 3.77 -5.74
C LEU A 109 3.78 4.14 -4.78
N VAL A 110 3.47 4.13 -3.49
CA VAL A 110 4.43 4.22 -2.39
C VAL A 110 4.31 2.91 -1.60
N GLY A 111 5.41 2.32 -1.17
CA GLY A 111 5.40 1.11 -0.35
C GLY A 111 6.69 0.98 0.45
N HIS A 112 6.69 0.15 1.48
CA HIS A 112 7.91 -0.20 2.22
C HIS A 112 8.48 -1.49 1.65
N ASN A 113 9.47 -1.41 0.78
CA ASN A 113 9.88 -2.37 -0.24
C ASN A 113 8.86 -2.45 -1.40
N ALA A 114 8.46 -1.33 -1.91
CA ALA A 114 7.38 -1.09 -2.86
C ALA A 114 7.34 -2.02 -4.09
N ALA A 115 8.46 -2.61 -4.47
CA ALA A 115 8.53 -3.56 -5.58
C ALA A 115 7.70 -4.83 -5.31
N PHE A 116 7.59 -5.25 -4.05
CA PHE A 116 6.80 -6.40 -3.63
C PHE A 116 5.31 -6.14 -3.81
N ASP A 117 4.80 -5.07 -3.20
CA ASP A 117 3.38 -4.68 -3.27
C ASP A 117 2.96 -4.43 -4.71
N HIS A 118 3.81 -3.73 -5.47
CA HIS A 118 3.56 -3.42 -6.86
C HIS A 118 3.46 -4.69 -7.73
N ALA A 119 4.29 -5.70 -7.45
CA ALA A 119 4.26 -6.97 -8.17
C ALA A 119 2.97 -7.75 -7.91
N PHE A 120 2.52 -7.86 -6.65
CA PHE A 120 1.26 -8.52 -6.30
C PHE A 120 0.04 -7.78 -6.83
N LEU A 121 -0.02 -6.45 -6.67
CA LEU A 121 -1.08 -5.63 -7.24
C LEU A 121 -1.18 -5.80 -8.75
N ASN A 122 -0.05 -5.74 -9.47
CA ASN A 122 -0.05 -5.92 -10.93
C ASN A 122 -0.45 -7.34 -11.34
N ALA A 123 -0.05 -8.37 -10.59
CA ALA A 123 -0.46 -9.75 -10.85
C ALA A 123 -1.98 -9.91 -10.71
N ALA A 124 -2.57 -9.37 -9.63
CA ALA A 124 -4.01 -9.36 -9.40
C ALA A 124 -4.78 -8.58 -10.49
N VAL A 125 -4.29 -7.39 -10.85
CA VAL A 125 -4.85 -6.57 -11.95
C VAL A 125 -4.84 -7.33 -13.28
N ASN A 126 -3.75 -8.01 -13.60
CA ASN A 126 -3.62 -8.78 -14.85
C ASN A 126 -4.52 -10.03 -14.84
N ARG A 127 -4.56 -10.75 -13.73
CA ARG A 127 -5.36 -11.99 -13.57
C ARG A 127 -6.85 -11.72 -13.68
N THR A 128 -7.31 -10.63 -13.06
CA THR A 128 -8.72 -10.23 -13.08
C THR A 128 -9.12 -9.44 -14.33
N GLY A 129 -8.17 -8.96 -15.10
CA GLY A 129 -8.43 -8.06 -16.24
C GLY A 129 -8.93 -6.67 -15.82
N PHE A 130 -8.61 -6.22 -14.62
CA PHE A 130 -9.03 -4.92 -14.09
C PHE A 130 -8.46 -3.75 -14.92
N LYS A 131 -9.32 -3.06 -15.68
CA LYS A 131 -8.90 -2.10 -16.72
C LYS A 131 -8.60 -0.68 -16.23
N ARG A 132 -8.97 -0.35 -15.00
CA ARG A 132 -8.92 1.03 -14.50
C ARG A 132 -7.92 1.20 -13.37
N ASN A 133 -6.78 0.51 -13.44
CA ASN A 133 -5.69 0.67 -12.49
C ASN A 133 -5.22 2.14 -12.45
N PRO A 134 -5.33 2.84 -11.30
CA PRO A 134 -4.95 4.25 -11.20
C PRO A 134 -3.45 4.48 -11.19
N PHE A 135 -2.68 3.45 -10.89
CA PHE A 135 -1.24 3.57 -10.66
C PHE A 135 -0.42 3.74 -11.94
N HIS A 136 0.70 4.42 -11.79
CA HIS A 136 1.74 4.42 -12.81
C HIS A 136 2.29 3.00 -12.98
N PRO A 137 2.51 2.50 -14.22
CA PRO A 137 2.78 1.09 -14.46
C PRO A 137 4.10 0.56 -13.89
N PHE A 138 5.07 1.43 -13.60
CA PHE A 138 6.41 1.01 -13.12
C PHE A 138 7.11 2.03 -12.21
N SER A 139 6.60 3.25 -12.04
CA SER A 139 7.21 4.23 -11.11
C SER A 139 6.61 4.07 -9.73
N SER A 140 7.48 4.03 -8.72
CA SER A 140 7.09 3.96 -7.31
C SER A 140 8.07 4.75 -6.45
N PHE A 141 7.64 5.09 -5.23
CA PHE A 141 8.51 5.51 -4.15
C PHE A 141 8.68 4.36 -3.16
N ASP A 142 9.90 4.12 -2.74
CA ASP A 142 10.23 3.10 -1.75
C ASP A 142 10.60 3.74 -0.42
N THR A 143 9.76 3.56 0.61
CA THR A 143 9.98 4.17 1.92
C THR A 143 11.11 3.49 2.70
N ALA A 144 11.48 2.24 2.42
CA ALA A 144 12.66 1.63 3.01
C ALA A 144 13.93 2.36 2.55
N THR A 145 14.02 2.71 1.27
CA THR A 145 15.12 3.51 0.73
C THR A 145 15.11 4.93 1.30
N LEU A 146 13.95 5.60 1.33
CA LEU A 146 13.82 6.96 1.85
C LEU A 146 14.13 7.03 3.35
N ALA A 147 13.65 6.09 4.16
CA ALA A 147 13.93 6.01 5.59
C ALA A 147 15.39 5.64 5.86
N GLY A 148 15.99 4.78 5.02
CA GLY A 148 17.42 4.50 5.06
C GLY A 148 18.25 5.76 4.89
N LEU A 149 17.85 6.66 3.99
CA LEU A 149 18.50 7.94 3.77
C LEU A 149 18.21 8.95 4.90
N ALA A 150 16.94 9.11 5.29
CA ALA A 150 16.51 10.13 6.25
C ALA A 150 16.85 9.78 7.71
N TYR A 151 16.72 8.50 8.08
CA TYR A 151 16.79 8.01 9.47
C TYR A 151 17.83 6.92 9.69
N GLY A 152 18.50 6.46 8.64
CA GLY A 152 19.55 5.42 8.73
C GLY A 152 19.00 4.03 9.06
N HIS A 153 17.74 3.73 8.75
CA HIS A 153 17.17 2.41 8.97
C HIS A 153 16.11 2.04 7.90
N THR A 154 16.09 0.74 7.50
CA THR A 154 15.24 0.23 6.41
C THR A 154 14.12 -0.70 6.87
N VAL A 155 14.01 -0.99 8.17
CA VAL A 155 12.89 -1.77 8.75
C VAL A 155 11.83 -0.78 9.23
N LEU A 156 10.57 -0.99 8.84
CA LEU A 156 9.47 -0.04 9.06
C LEU A 156 9.34 0.36 10.53
N ALA A 157 9.19 -0.59 11.45
CA ALA A 157 9.07 -0.32 12.88
C ALA A 157 10.22 0.57 13.42
N ARG A 158 11.46 0.30 12.99
CA ARG A 158 12.63 1.09 13.41
C ARG A 158 12.70 2.45 12.76
N ALA A 159 12.24 2.55 11.52
CA ALA A 159 12.12 3.84 10.83
C ALA A 159 11.07 4.73 11.50
N MET A 160 9.92 4.16 11.89
CA MET A 160 8.87 4.84 12.66
C MET A 160 9.40 5.37 13.99
N GLU A 161 10.06 4.51 14.77
CA GLU A 161 10.69 4.90 16.05
C GLU A 161 11.66 6.09 15.88
N ARG A 162 12.54 6.01 14.86
CA ARG A 162 13.52 7.08 14.60
C ARG A 162 12.93 8.36 14.06
N ALA A 163 11.80 8.26 13.36
CA ALA A 163 11.02 9.40 12.92
C ALA A 163 10.17 10.04 14.04
N GLY A 164 10.14 9.45 15.24
CA GLY A 164 9.30 9.88 16.36
C GLY A 164 7.81 9.60 16.14
N LEU A 165 7.49 8.60 15.33
CA LEU A 165 6.13 8.19 15.01
C LEU A 165 5.74 6.95 15.83
N GLU A 166 4.44 6.84 16.14
CA GLU A 166 3.90 5.71 16.88
C GLU A 166 3.93 4.43 16.05
N TRP A 167 4.28 3.32 16.71
CA TRP A 167 4.26 1.97 16.16
C TRP A 167 3.70 1.00 17.20
N ASP A 168 2.85 0.09 16.77
CA ASP A 168 2.24 -0.94 17.61
C ASP A 168 2.53 -2.32 17.00
N ASP A 169 3.38 -3.09 17.68
CA ASP A 169 3.79 -4.43 17.22
C ASP A 169 2.62 -5.44 17.22
N GLU A 170 1.56 -5.21 18.01
CA GLU A 170 0.39 -6.08 18.03
C GLU A 170 -0.53 -5.90 16.81
N ARG A 171 -0.43 -4.75 16.14
CA ARG A 171 -1.19 -4.41 14.94
C ARG A 171 -0.39 -4.62 13.66
N ALA A 172 0.91 -4.85 13.77
CA ALA A 172 1.78 -5.13 12.64
C ALA A 172 1.30 -6.37 11.87
N HIS A 173 1.62 -6.41 10.57
CA HIS A 173 1.17 -7.45 9.63
C HIS A 173 -0.36 -7.43 9.37
N SER A 174 -0.94 -6.24 9.44
CA SER A 174 -2.23 -5.93 8.83
C SER A 174 -1.99 -4.93 7.72
N ALA A 175 -2.41 -5.23 6.50
CA ALA A 175 -2.18 -4.36 5.35
C ALA A 175 -2.69 -2.92 5.60
N ALA A 176 -3.82 -2.77 6.27
CA ALA A 176 -4.38 -1.45 6.62
C ALA A 176 -3.48 -0.67 7.57
N TYR A 177 -3.02 -1.32 8.65
CA TYR A 177 -2.16 -0.67 9.63
C TYR A 177 -0.80 -0.31 9.04
N ASP A 178 -0.16 -1.25 8.34
CA ASP A 178 1.17 -1.04 7.77
C ASP A 178 1.12 0.02 6.65
N ALA A 179 0.06 0.06 5.83
CA ALA A 179 -0.16 1.12 4.86
C ALA A 179 -0.35 2.51 5.53
N GLU A 180 -1.15 2.59 6.60
CA GLU A 180 -1.35 3.84 7.35
C GLU A 180 -0.04 4.35 7.96
N ARG A 181 0.74 3.47 8.58
CA ARG A 181 2.04 3.82 9.18
C ARG A 181 3.06 4.22 8.12
N THR A 182 3.12 3.48 7.02
CA THR A 182 3.97 3.82 5.87
C THR A 182 3.58 5.18 5.26
N ALA A 183 2.30 5.51 5.21
CA ALA A 183 1.83 6.81 4.74
C ALA A 183 2.24 7.95 5.69
N ALA A 184 2.17 7.74 7.00
CA ALA A 184 2.66 8.70 7.98
C ALA A 184 4.18 8.92 7.87
N LEU A 185 4.95 7.83 7.70
CA LEU A 185 6.40 7.90 7.51
C LEU A 185 6.74 8.66 6.21
N PHE A 186 6.10 8.32 5.10
CA PHE A 186 6.32 9.01 3.82
C PHE A 186 5.98 10.49 3.91
N ALA A 187 4.84 10.85 4.49
CA ALA A 187 4.43 12.25 4.68
C ALA A 187 5.44 13.03 5.52
N THR A 188 5.92 12.43 6.64
CA THR A 188 6.94 13.04 7.50
C THR A 188 8.23 13.32 6.75
N ILE A 189 8.72 12.35 5.96
CA ILE A 189 9.93 12.51 5.14
C ILE A 189 9.72 13.63 4.11
N VAL A 190 8.60 13.58 3.38
CA VAL A 190 8.30 14.57 2.34
C VAL A 190 8.20 15.98 2.91
N ASN A 191 7.54 16.15 4.06
CA ASN A 191 7.38 17.46 4.72
C ASN A 191 8.72 18.04 5.20
N THR A 192 9.68 17.19 5.58
CA THR A 192 11.01 17.63 5.99
C THR A 192 11.80 18.18 4.79
N TRP A 193 11.55 17.71 3.57
CA TRP A 193 12.29 18.03 2.36
C TRP A 193 11.47 18.89 1.36
N ASP A 194 10.36 19.43 1.81
CA ASP A 194 9.53 20.32 1.00
C ASP A 194 9.99 21.76 1.18
N HIS A 195 10.66 22.28 0.18
CA HIS A 195 11.21 23.63 0.12
C HIS A 195 10.48 24.48 -0.91
#